data_f968e776162732aa60a72a70c99820de
#
_entry.id   f968e776162732aa60a72a70c99820de
#
_cell.length_a   1.000
_cell.length_b   1.000
_cell.length_c   1.000
_cell.angle_alpha   90.00
_cell.angle_beta   90.00
_cell.angle_gamma   90.00
#
_symmetry.space_group_name_H-M   'P 1'
#
loop_
_entity.id
_entity.type
_entity.pdbx_description
1 polymer ?
#
loop_
_entity_poly.entity_id
_entity_poly.type
_entity_poly.pdbx_seq_one_letter_code
_entity_poly.pdbx_strand_id
1 'polypeptide(L)'
;LGVEATAREMARRFGEDEEKAALAGLLHDCAKCLPLSQMVKAAKGEKLDSMMKESKALMHSVAGMHLAESVYGVTDPEVLGAIRWHTTGHANMTRLEKIVYLADMIEPSRKPYPGLDELRKLCMTDLDEAMHTALRMTLEHVREQEKPLHPDTLAALLEYEPELAKTEC
;
A
#
# COMPACT_ATOMS: atom_id res chain seq x y z
N LEU A 1 14.44 4.11 3.66
CA LEU A 1 15.09 5.25 2.96
C LEU A 1 14.71 5.33 1.48
N GLY A 2 14.66 4.22 0.74
CA GLY A 2 14.27 4.24 -0.68
C GLY A 2 12.82 4.71 -0.87
N VAL A 3 11.88 4.09 -0.16
CA VAL A 3 10.45 4.44 -0.23
C VAL A 3 10.18 5.86 0.27
N GLU A 4 10.83 6.30 1.35
CA GLU A 4 10.77 7.67 1.86
C GLU A 4 11.12 8.71 0.79
N ALA A 5 12.27 8.54 0.13
CA ALA A 5 12.74 9.47 -0.90
C ALA A 5 11.83 9.45 -2.13
N THR A 6 11.37 8.27 -2.54
CA THR A 6 10.45 8.10 -3.68
C THR A 6 9.09 8.73 -3.38
N ALA A 7 8.52 8.51 -2.18
CA ALA A 7 7.25 9.09 -1.78
C ALA A 7 7.32 10.63 -1.72
N ARG A 8 8.40 11.20 -1.19
CA ARG A 8 8.66 12.64 -1.17
C ARG A 8 8.71 13.23 -2.59
N GLU A 9 9.44 12.59 -3.50
CA GLU A 9 9.54 13.03 -4.90
C GLU A 9 8.18 13.00 -5.62
N MET A 10 7.42 11.92 -5.43
CA MET A 10 6.07 11.81 -5.99
C MET A 10 5.13 12.87 -5.39
N ALA A 11 5.18 13.09 -4.07
CA ALA A 11 4.36 14.10 -3.40
C ALA A 11 4.62 15.50 -3.98
N ARG A 12 5.89 15.88 -4.13
CA ARG A 12 6.27 17.15 -4.78
C ARG A 12 5.67 17.28 -6.17
N ARG A 13 5.70 16.21 -6.94
CA ARG A 13 5.24 16.20 -8.33
C ARG A 13 3.73 16.34 -8.46
N PHE A 14 3.00 15.71 -7.57
CA PHE A 14 1.53 15.72 -7.60
C PHE A 14 0.88 16.75 -6.67
N GLY A 15 1.67 17.62 -6.05
CA GLY A 15 1.18 18.69 -5.17
C GLY A 15 0.58 18.17 -3.86
N GLU A 16 1.20 17.13 -3.30
CA GLU A 16 0.87 16.57 -1.99
C GLU A 16 1.92 17.00 -0.95
N ASP A 17 1.64 16.83 0.34
CA ASP A 17 2.56 17.16 1.42
C ASP A 17 3.79 16.22 1.42
N GLU A 18 4.96 16.78 1.10
CA GLU A 18 6.23 16.06 1.00
C GLU A 18 6.66 15.43 2.32
N GLU A 19 6.42 16.12 3.46
CA GLU A 19 6.82 15.63 4.77
C GLU A 19 5.91 14.49 5.26
N LYS A 20 4.60 14.59 5.00
CA LYS A 20 3.66 13.50 5.27
C LYS A 20 4.01 12.26 4.43
N ALA A 21 4.28 12.44 3.15
CA ALA A 21 4.64 11.34 2.25
C ALA A 21 5.96 10.67 2.66
N ALA A 22 6.96 11.47 3.01
CA ALA A 22 8.25 10.96 3.49
C ALA A 22 8.10 10.20 4.81
N LEU A 23 7.35 10.74 5.77
CA LEU A 23 7.12 10.09 7.07
C LEU A 23 6.36 8.77 6.91
N ALA A 24 5.29 8.75 6.11
CA ALA A 24 4.55 7.52 5.81
C ALA A 24 5.44 6.51 5.09
N GLY A 25 6.21 6.93 4.08
CA GLY A 25 7.16 6.08 3.37
C GLY A 25 8.29 5.53 4.25
N LEU A 26 8.75 6.30 5.25
CA LEU A 26 9.75 5.85 6.23
C LEU A 26 9.18 4.75 7.15
N LEU A 27 7.94 4.89 7.57
CA LEU A 27 7.31 4.04 8.61
C LEU A 27 6.43 2.91 8.04
N HIS A 28 6.12 2.89 6.72
CA HIS A 28 5.19 1.91 6.12
C HIS A 28 5.48 0.46 6.52
N ASP A 29 6.74 0.08 6.60
CA ASP A 29 7.23 -1.26 6.90
C ASP A 29 7.72 -1.46 8.34
N CYS A 30 7.45 -0.52 9.28
CA CYS A 30 7.98 -0.56 10.64
C CYS A 30 7.60 -1.83 11.44
N ALA A 31 6.51 -2.51 11.05
CA ALA A 31 6.08 -3.77 11.65
C ALA A 31 6.57 -5.02 10.89
N LYS A 32 7.15 -4.91 9.69
CA LYS A 32 7.42 -6.04 8.78
C LYS A 32 8.27 -7.16 9.38
N CYS A 33 9.20 -6.82 10.28
CA CYS A 33 10.08 -7.78 10.93
C CYS A 33 9.44 -8.50 12.13
N LEU A 34 8.26 -8.07 12.60
CA LEU A 34 7.58 -8.69 13.73
C LEU A 34 7.02 -10.08 13.37
N PRO A 35 6.94 -11.01 14.33
CA PRO A 35 6.14 -12.21 14.20
C PRO A 35 4.65 -11.88 14.00
N LEU A 36 3.92 -12.71 13.23
CA LEU A 36 2.49 -12.49 12.97
C LEU A 36 1.66 -12.35 14.26
N SER A 37 1.96 -13.15 15.29
CA SER A 37 1.27 -13.06 16.58
C SER A 37 1.45 -11.70 17.27
N GLN A 38 2.59 -11.05 17.10
CA GLN A 38 2.83 -9.70 17.62
C GLN A 38 2.11 -8.64 16.77
N MET A 39 2.06 -8.82 15.46
CA MET A 39 1.30 -7.94 14.57
C MET A 39 -0.19 -7.96 14.91
N VAL A 40 -0.78 -9.13 15.08
CA VAL A 40 -2.19 -9.29 15.49
C VAL A 40 -2.44 -8.67 16.86
N LYS A 41 -1.49 -8.79 17.80
CA LYS A 41 -1.59 -8.15 19.12
C LYS A 41 -1.50 -6.61 19.02
N ALA A 42 -0.64 -6.08 18.17
CA ALA A 42 -0.52 -4.62 17.96
C ALA A 42 -1.80 -4.03 17.35
N ALA A 43 -2.46 -4.76 16.45
CA ALA A 43 -3.71 -4.36 15.82
C ALA A 43 -4.97 -4.65 16.68
N LYS A 44 -4.82 -4.78 17.98
CA LYS A 44 -5.94 -5.05 18.90
C LYS A 44 -6.98 -3.93 18.83
N GLY A 45 -8.22 -4.32 18.54
CA GLY A 45 -9.35 -3.39 18.37
C GLY A 45 -9.76 -3.18 16.91
N GLU A 46 -8.91 -3.55 15.96
CA GLU A 46 -9.25 -3.52 14.55
C GLU A 46 -10.17 -4.69 14.14
N LYS A 47 -11.06 -4.41 13.19
CA LYS A 47 -11.89 -5.44 12.55
C LYS A 47 -11.05 -6.15 11.48
N LEU A 48 -10.34 -7.20 11.89
CA LEU A 48 -9.48 -8.00 11.02
C LEU A 48 -10.28 -9.16 10.41
N ASP A 49 -10.16 -9.34 9.11
CA ASP A 49 -10.66 -10.54 8.44
C ASP A 49 -9.71 -11.75 8.62
N SER A 50 -10.11 -12.92 8.08
CA SER A 50 -9.32 -14.15 8.17
C SER A 50 -8.01 -14.06 7.37
N MET A 51 -8.05 -13.45 6.17
CA MET A 51 -6.87 -13.32 5.32
C MET A 51 -5.78 -12.49 6.00
N MET A 52 -6.15 -11.35 6.63
CA MET A 52 -5.21 -10.54 7.40
C MET A 52 -4.61 -11.31 8.57
N LYS A 53 -5.44 -12.03 9.34
CA LYS A 53 -4.97 -12.81 10.52
C LYS A 53 -4.01 -13.94 10.17
N GLU A 54 -4.07 -14.46 8.97
CA GLU A 54 -3.25 -15.59 8.51
C GLU A 54 -2.04 -15.15 7.66
N SER A 55 -2.03 -13.90 7.18
CA SER A 55 -1.00 -13.40 6.27
C SER A 55 -0.14 -12.32 6.92
N LYS A 56 1.13 -12.64 7.19
CA LYS A 56 2.12 -11.66 7.61
C LYS A 56 2.27 -10.53 6.59
N ALA A 57 2.15 -10.86 5.30
CA ALA A 57 2.26 -9.89 4.20
C ALA A 57 1.12 -8.86 4.18
N LEU A 58 -0.07 -9.21 4.66
CA LEU A 58 -1.20 -8.28 4.79
C LEU A 58 -1.19 -7.58 6.16
N MET A 59 -0.84 -8.33 7.20
CA MET A 59 -0.97 -7.85 8.58
C MET A 59 0.05 -6.78 8.96
N HIS A 60 1.22 -6.71 8.28
CA HIS A 60 2.25 -5.76 8.68
C HIS A 60 1.83 -4.29 8.48
N SER A 61 0.99 -3.97 7.51
CA SER A 61 0.51 -2.61 7.28
C SER A 61 -0.44 -2.14 8.39
N VAL A 62 -1.35 -3.02 8.84
CA VAL A 62 -2.24 -2.77 9.98
C VAL A 62 -1.44 -2.55 11.26
N ALA A 63 -0.56 -3.49 11.56
CA ALA A 63 0.31 -3.41 12.74
C ALA A 63 1.25 -2.19 12.66
N GLY A 64 1.72 -1.86 11.45
CA GLY A 64 2.58 -0.70 11.19
C GLY A 64 1.89 0.61 11.53
N MET A 65 0.63 0.78 11.14
CA MET A 65 -0.17 1.96 11.52
C MET A 65 -0.25 2.11 13.06
N HIS A 66 -0.60 1.04 13.78
CA HIS A 66 -0.68 1.09 15.25
C HIS A 66 0.66 1.33 15.93
N LEU A 67 1.77 0.81 15.37
CA LEU A 67 3.09 1.11 15.88
C LEU A 67 3.52 2.54 15.56
N ALA A 68 3.19 3.06 14.37
CA ALA A 68 3.44 4.46 14.02
C ALA A 68 2.77 5.40 15.02
N GLU A 69 1.53 5.13 15.42
CA GLU A 69 0.82 5.90 16.42
C GLU A 69 1.42 5.71 17.83
N SER A 70 1.50 4.47 18.32
CA SER A 70 1.77 4.19 19.75
C SER A 70 3.26 4.26 20.12
N VAL A 71 4.18 3.99 19.19
CA VAL A 71 5.63 3.94 19.45
C VAL A 71 6.35 5.15 18.87
N TYR A 72 5.97 5.57 17.66
CA TYR A 72 6.62 6.70 16.98
C TYR A 72 5.88 8.02 17.15
N GLY A 73 4.70 8.02 17.81
CA GLY A 73 3.96 9.24 18.15
C GLY A 73 3.31 9.94 16.95
N VAL A 74 3.07 9.23 15.86
CA VAL A 74 2.37 9.77 14.69
C VAL A 74 0.90 9.98 15.04
N THR A 75 0.41 11.23 14.94
CA THR A 75 -0.98 11.58 15.23
C THR A 75 -1.78 12.03 14.01
N ASP A 76 -1.10 12.23 12.88
CA ASP A 76 -1.74 12.65 11.64
C ASP A 76 -2.49 11.47 11.00
N PRO A 77 -3.83 11.55 10.85
CA PRO A 77 -4.63 10.45 10.33
C PRO A 77 -4.34 10.14 8.85
N GLU A 78 -3.88 11.11 8.06
CA GLU A 78 -3.53 10.89 6.66
C GLU A 78 -2.25 10.06 6.54
N VAL A 79 -1.25 10.34 7.39
CA VAL A 79 -0.02 9.54 7.47
C VAL A 79 -0.33 8.12 7.95
N LEU A 80 -1.15 7.99 8.99
CA LEU A 80 -1.58 6.68 9.50
C LEU A 80 -2.37 5.89 8.46
N GLY A 81 -3.27 6.55 7.72
CA GLY A 81 -4.00 5.95 6.59
C GLY A 81 -3.06 5.45 5.50
N ALA A 82 -2.09 6.26 5.09
CA ALA A 82 -1.12 5.87 4.07
C ALA A 82 -0.29 4.64 4.51
N ILE A 83 0.11 4.56 5.77
CA ILE A 83 0.77 3.37 6.34
C ILE A 83 -0.19 2.17 6.34
N ARG A 84 -1.45 2.35 6.74
CA ARG A 84 -2.46 1.29 6.83
C ARG A 84 -2.74 0.64 5.48
N TRP A 85 -2.82 1.43 4.42
CA TRP A 85 -3.31 0.98 3.13
C TRP A 85 -2.24 0.70 2.08
N HIS A 86 -0.94 0.85 2.42
CA HIS A 86 0.15 0.67 1.45
C HIS A 86 0.27 -0.74 0.86
N THR A 87 -0.35 -1.76 1.47
CA THR A 87 -0.27 -3.16 1.00
C THR A 87 -1.49 -3.57 0.18
N THR A 88 -2.69 -3.28 0.66
CA THR A 88 -3.93 -3.70 0.02
C THR A 88 -4.53 -2.65 -0.89
N GLY A 89 -4.29 -1.38 -0.59
CA GLY A 89 -5.17 -0.33 -1.06
C GLY A 89 -6.58 -0.45 -0.48
N HIS A 90 -7.48 0.37 -0.93
CA HIS A 90 -8.92 0.31 -0.66
C HIS A 90 -9.69 1.21 -1.64
N ALA A 91 -11.01 1.12 -1.69
CA ALA A 91 -11.84 2.04 -2.46
C ALA A 91 -11.69 3.49 -1.97
N ASN A 92 -11.66 4.45 -2.90
CA ASN A 92 -11.52 5.89 -2.61
C ASN A 92 -10.19 6.26 -1.90
N MET A 93 -9.08 5.66 -2.32
CA MET A 93 -7.75 6.05 -1.81
C MET A 93 -7.48 7.53 -2.00
N THR A 94 -6.96 8.17 -0.94
CA THR A 94 -6.43 9.54 -1.03
C THR A 94 -5.18 9.59 -1.90
N ARG A 95 -4.78 10.80 -2.32
CA ARG A 95 -3.54 10.98 -3.08
C ARG A 95 -2.31 10.50 -2.31
N LEU A 96 -2.24 10.80 -1.02
CA LEU A 96 -1.15 10.37 -0.15
C LEU A 96 -1.05 8.85 -0.05
N GLU A 97 -2.18 8.16 0.11
CA GLU A 97 -2.24 6.69 0.14
C GLU A 97 -1.75 6.07 -1.17
N LYS A 98 -2.19 6.60 -2.32
CA LYS A 98 -1.71 6.17 -3.65
C LYS A 98 -0.20 6.35 -3.78
N ILE A 99 0.33 7.50 -3.36
CA ILE A 99 1.77 7.80 -3.41
C ILE A 99 2.57 6.78 -2.60
N VAL A 100 2.17 6.49 -1.36
CA VAL A 100 2.93 5.55 -0.51
C VAL A 100 2.84 4.12 -1.03
N TYR A 101 1.66 3.68 -1.48
CA TYR A 101 1.45 2.38 -2.13
C TYR A 101 2.40 2.20 -3.33
N LEU A 102 2.41 3.18 -4.23
CA LEU A 102 3.23 3.14 -5.45
C LEU A 102 4.72 3.29 -5.15
N ALA A 103 5.10 4.16 -4.20
CA ALA A 103 6.49 4.35 -3.83
C ALA A 103 7.15 3.07 -3.31
N ASP A 104 6.41 2.24 -2.57
CA ASP A 104 6.92 0.92 -2.15
C ASP A 104 7.15 0.00 -3.34
N MET A 105 6.28 0.03 -4.36
CA MET A 105 6.43 -0.82 -5.55
C MET A 105 7.61 -0.43 -6.45
N ILE A 106 7.97 0.86 -6.52
CA ILE A 106 8.92 1.38 -7.50
C ILE A 106 10.26 1.84 -6.93
N GLU A 107 10.43 1.82 -5.60
CA GLU A 107 11.63 2.33 -4.96
C GLU A 107 12.92 1.76 -5.59
N PRO A 108 14.06 2.51 -5.58
CA PRO A 108 15.24 2.16 -6.39
C PRO A 108 15.86 0.79 -6.12
N SER A 109 15.72 0.25 -4.90
CA SER A 109 16.30 -1.05 -4.52
C SER A 109 15.40 -2.25 -4.86
N ARG A 110 14.21 -2.02 -5.42
CA ARG A 110 13.34 -3.11 -5.88
C ARG A 110 14.05 -3.98 -6.90
N LYS A 111 13.99 -5.30 -6.68
CA LYS A 111 14.44 -6.26 -7.68
C LYS A 111 13.62 -6.08 -8.95
N PRO A 112 14.24 -6.16 -10.12
CA PRO A 112 13.52 -6.05 -11.39
C PRO A 112 12.38 -7.08 -11.49
N TYR A 113 11.23 -6.63 -11.98
CA TYR A 113 10.08 -7.47 -12.32
C TYR A 113 9.41 -6.93 -13.59
N PRO A 114 8.65 -7.75 -14.33
CA PRO A 114 7.97 -7.32 -15.54
C PRO A 114 7.10 -6.08 -15.32
N GLY A 115 7.26 -5.06 -16.16
CA GLY A 115 6.50 -3.81 -16.08
C GLY A 115 7.02 -2.75 -15.10
N LEU A 116 8.07 -3.03 -14.29
CA LEU A 116 8.58 -2.05 -13.30
C LEU A 116 9.00 -0.72 -13.95
N ASP A 117 9.70 -0.75 -15.07
CA ASP A 117 10.19 0.47 -15.72
C ASP A 117 9.05 1.31 -16.30
N GLU A 118 7.98 0.68 -16.76
CA GLU A 118 6.78 1.37 -17.21
C GLU A 118 6.01 1.97 -16.03
N LEU A 119 5.82 1.20 -14.96
CA LEU A 119 5.20 1.69 -13.73
C LEU A 119 5.96 2.91 -13.16
N ARG A 120 7.31 2.87 -13.16
CA ARG A 120 8.13 4.02 -12.75
C ARG A 120 7.86 5.28 -13.56
N LYS A 121 7.67 5.15 -14.88
CA LYS A 121 7.32 6.30 -15.73
C LYS A 121 5.92 6.83 -15.40
N LEU A 122 4.93 5.95 -15.28
CA LEU A 122 3.56 6.31 -14.91
C LEU A 122 3.52 7.01 -13.55
N CYS A 123 4.22 6.51 -12.56
CA CYS A 123 4.34 7.12 -11.22
C CYS A 123 4.90 8.55 -11.24
N MET A 124 5.50 8.99 -12.34
CA MET A 124 6.00 10.35 -12.51
C MET A 124 5.12 11.22 -13.43
N THR A 125 4.08 10.66 -14.04
CA THR A 125 3.27 11.37 -15.04
C THR A 125 1.77 11.36 -14.76
N ASP A 126 1.24 10.21 -14.33
CA ASP A 126 -0.19 9.99 -14.09
C ASP A 126 -0.39 9.06 -12.90
N LEU A 127 -0.82 9.62 -11.76
CA LEU A 127 -0.95 8.87 -10.52
C LEU A 127 -2.08 7.84 -10.57
N ASP A 128 -3.19 8.16 -11.27
CA ASP A 128 -4.33 7.27 -11.34
C ASP A 128 -4.06 6.09 -12.29
N GLU A 129 -3.43 6.34 -13.44
CA GLU A 129 -3.01 5.28 -14.35
C GLU A 129 -1.91 4.41 -13.73
N ALA A 130 -0.99 5.01 -12.96
CA ALA A 130 0.00 4.26 -12.19
C ALA A 130 -0.67 3.34 -11.16
N MET A 131 -1.67 3.84 -10.45
CA MET A 131 -2.40 3.05 -9.44
C MET A 131 -3.19 1.91 -10.07
N HIS A 132 -3.91 2.17 -11.17
CA HIS A 132 -4.60 1.15 -11.96
C HIS A 132 -3.62 0.04 -12.40
N THR A 133 -2.51 0.44 -13.02
CA THR A 133 -1.46 -0.51 -13.47
C THR A 133 -0.91 -1.34 -12.31
N ALA A 134 -0.62 -0.72 -11.17
CA ALA A 134 -0.10 -1.40 -9.99
C ALA A 134 -1.09 -2.42 -9.40
N LEU A 135 -2.36 -2.07 -9.34
CA LEU A 135 -3.43 -2.98 -8.87
C LEU A 135 -3.61 -4.17 -9.82
N ARG A 136 -3.53 -3.96 -11.14
CA ARG A 136 -3.53 -5.02 -12.14
C ARG A 136 -2.34 -5.97 -11.96
N MET A 137 -1.14 -5.43 -11.79
CA MET A 137 0.05 -6.24 -11.50
C MET A 137 -0.11 -7.06 -10.22
N THR A 138 -0.72 -6.47 -9.18
CA THR A 138 -0.99 -7.18 -7.92
C THR A 138 -1.98 -8.32 -8.13
N LEU A 139 -3.06 -8.10 -8.88
CA LEU A 139 -4.03 -9.15 -9.23
C LEU A 139 -3.37 -10.30 -9.98
N GLU A 140 -2.57 -10.01 -11.00
CA GLU A 140 -1.86 -11.02 -11.79
C GLU A 140 -0.90 -11.83 -10.93
N HIS A 141 -0.10 -11.15 -10.11
CA HIS A 141 0.85 -11.80 -9.19
C HIS A 141 0.15 -12.73 -8.18
N VAL A 142 -0.97 -12.32 -7.62
CA VAL A 142 -1.74 -13.14 -6.66
C VAL A 142 -2.36 -14.36 -7.38
N ARG A 143 -2.86 -14.19 -8.60
CA ARG A 143 -3.39 -15.28 -9.44
C ARG A 143 -2.32 -16.29 -9.80
N GLU A 144 -1.12 -15.86 -10.19
CA GLU A 144 0.02 -16.75 -10.45
C GLU A 144 0.42 -17.58 -9.23
N GLN A 145 0.18 -17.07 -8.03
CA GLN A 145 0.42 -17.80 -6.77
C GLN A 145 -0.77 -18.66 -6.31
N GLU A 146 -1.85 -18.71 -7.10
CA GLU A 146 -3.10 -19.42 -6.75
C GLU A 146 -3.67 -18.98 -5.39
N LYS A 147 -3.50 -17.70 -5.04
CA LYS A 147 -3.99 -17.10 -3.81
C LYS A 147 -5.23 -16.24 -4.06
N PRO A 148 -6.12 -16.11 -3.08
CA PRO A 148 -7.24 -15.18 -3.18
C PRO A 148 -6.73 -13.73 -3.12
N LEU A 149 -7.32 -12.84 -3.94
CA LEU A 149 -7.10 -11.41 -3.84
C LEU A 149 -7.83 -10.86 -2.61
N HIS A 150 -7.19 -9.93 -1.88
CA HIS A 150 -7.84 -9.30 -0.74
C HIS A 150 -9.03 -8.45 -1.19
N PRO A 151 -10.19 -8.49 -0.47
CA PRO A 151 -11.37 -7.72 -0.85
C PRO A 151 -11.13 -6.21 -1.01
N ASP A 152 -10.31 -5.59 -0.17
CA ASP A 152 -9.97 -4.17 -0.29
C ASP A 152 -9.17 -3.87 -1.58
N THR A 153 -8.26 -4.77 -1.98
CA THR A 153 -7.52 -4.64 -3.25
C THR A 153 -8.46 -4.75 -4.45
N LEU A 154 -9.41 -5.68 -4.40
CA LEU A 154 -10.44 -5.81 -5.41
C LEU A 154 -11.32 -4.54 -5.46
N ALA A 155 -11.73 -4.01 -4.31
CA ALA A 155 -12.52 -2.79 -4.23
C ALA A 155 -11.78 -1.58 -4.82
N ALA A 156 -10.47 -1.46 -4.58
CA ALA A 156 -9.64 -0.43 -5.20
C ALA A 156 -9.56 -0.60 -6.73
N LEU A 157 -9.39 -1.83 -7.23
CA LEU A 157 -9.31 -2.09 -8.66
C LEU A 157 -10.64 -1.82 -9.38
N LEU A 158 -11.78 -2.12 -8.75
CA LEU A 158 -13.11 -1.89 -9.32
C LEU A 158 -13.43 -0.41 -9.57
N GLU A 159 -12.70 0.52 -8.98
CA GLU A 159 -12.83 1.95 -9.31
C GLU A 159 -12.31 2.28 -10.72
N TYR A 160 -11.35 1.51 -11.19
CA TYR A 160 -10.77 1.63 -12.53
C TYR A 160 -11.42 0.67 -13.54
N GLU A 161 -11.87 -0.48 -13.10
CA GLU A 161 -12.43 -1.55 -13.93
C GLU A 161 -13.77 -2.08 -13.35
N PRO A 162 -14.86 -1.30 -13.36
CA PRO A 162 -16.13 -1.71 -12.75
C PRO A 162 -16.76 -2.95 -13.38
N GLU A 163 -16.40 -3.31 -14.60
CA GLU A 163 -16.87 -4.53 -15.28
C GLU A 163 -16.33 -5.83 -14.67
N LEU A 164 -15.19 -5.79 -13.96
CA LEU A 164 -14.65 -6.96 -13.28
C LEU A 164 -15.59 -7.52 -12.20
N ALA A 165 -16.46 -6.69 -11.62
CA ALA A 165 -17.47 -7.14 -10.65
C ALA A 165 -18.38 -8.25 -11.21
N LYS A 166 -18.52 -8.35 -12.55
CA LYS A 166 -19.37 -9.35 -13.23
C LYS A 166 -18.68 -10.70 -13.44
N THR A 167 -17.36 -10.73 -13.34
CA THR A 167 -16.53 -11.92 -13.66
C THR A 167 -15.98 -12.62 -12.43
N GLU A 168 -15.99 -11.96 -11.28
CA GLU A 168 -15.44 -12.46 -10.00
C GLU A 168 -16.56 -12.93 -9.02
N CYS A 169 -17.83 -13.06 -9.49
CA CYS A 169 -18.95 -13.61 -8.73
C CYS A 169 -19.17 -15.10 -8.98
#